data_cc49d3f432c12f1dc2ee1e49c5477b88
#
_entry.id   cc49d3f432c12f1dc2ee1e49c5477b88
#
_cell.length_a   1.000
_cell.length_b   1.000
_cell.length_c   1.000
_cell.angle_alpha   90.00
_cell.angle_beta   90.00
_cell.angle_gamma   90.00
#
_symmetry.space_group_name_H-M   'P 1'
#
loop_
_entity.id
_entity.type
_entity.pdbx_description
1 polymer ?
#
loop_
_entity_poly.entity_id
_entity_poly.type
_entity_poly.pdbx_seq_one_letter_code
_entity_poly.pdbx_strand_id
1 'polypeptide(L)'
;MPLVTIAADQALARLAEFDAVIDARSESEHAEDRLPGAVNWPSLTDEQRRQVGTEYTQVSPFAARKRGAALAARNIAAHLE
;
A
#
# COMPACT_ATOMS: atom_id res chain seq x y z
N MET A 1 18.75 5.12 -4.45
CA MET A 1 18.25 4.71 -5.77
C MET A 1 17.16 5.66 -6.22
N PRO A 2 17.19 6.11 -7.47
CA PRO A 2 16.11 6.95 -7.96
C PRO A 2 14.79 6.15 -8.03
N LEU A 3 13.70 6.81 -7.70
CA LEU A 3 12.38 6.26 -7.88
C LEU A 3 11.98 6.44 -9.35
N VAL A 4 11.58 5.35 -9.98
CA VAL A 4 11.11 5.36 -11.37
C VAL A 4 9.65 4.98 -11.41
N THR A 5 8.84 5.80 -12.07
CA THR A 5 7.41 5.54 -12.24
C THR A 5 7.15 5.06 -13.66
N ILE A 6 6.42 3.94 -13.78
CA ILE A 6 6.01 3.41 -15.09
C ILE A 6 4.51 3.17 -15.08
N ALA A 7 3.91 3.18 -16.28
CA ALA A 7 2.47 2.92 -16.41
C ALA A 7 2.17 1.44 -16.13
N ALA A 8 0.94 1.16 -15.66
CA ALA A 8 0.53 -0.19 -15.29
C ALA A 8 0.65 -1.20 -16.44
N ASP A 9 0.30 -0.80 -17.65
CA ASP A 9 0.42 -1.66 -18.83
C ASP A 9 1.87 -1.99 -19.15
N GLN A 10 2.78 -1.03 -18.96
CA GLN A 10 4.22 -1.25 -19.15
C GLN A 10 4.77 -2.18 -18.06
N ALA A 11 4.33 -2.00 -16.80
CA ALA A 11 4.72 -2.88 -15.71
C ALA A 11 4.25 -4.31 -15.98
N LEU A 12 3.02 -4.48 -16.46
CA LEU A 12 2.46 -5.79 -16.77
C LEU A 12 3.26 -6.49 -17.86
N ALA A 13 3.70 -5.76 -18.88
CA ALA A 13 4.49 -6.31 -19.98
C ALA A 13 5.92 -6.68 -19.55
N ARG A 14 6.41 -6.11 -18.44
CA ARG A 14 7.78 -6.27 -17.97
C ARG A 14 7.90 -7.01 -16.63
N LEU A 15 6.87 -7.75 -16.23
CA LEU A 15 6.84 -8.41 -14.91
C LEU A 15 8.05 -9.29 -14.66
N ALA A 16 8.53 -10.00 -15.70
CA ALA A 16 9.68 -10.90 -15.57
C ALA A 16 11.02 -10.17 -15.30
N GLU A 17 11.07 -8.85 -15.48
CA GLU A 17 12.28 -8.07 -15.26
C GLU A 17 12.46 -7.63 -13.80
N PHE A 18 11.42 -7.81 -12.97
CA PHE A 18 11.47 -7.37 -11.57
C PHE A 18 11.80 -8.54 -10.64
N ASP A 19 12.66 -8.28 -9.65
CA ASP A 19 13.01 -9.28 -8.64
C ASP A 19 11.81 -9.61 -7.75
N ALA A 20 10.97 -8.62 -7.48
CA ALA A 20 9.76 -8.79 -6.69
C ALA A 20 8.70 -7.79 -7.14
N VAL A 21 7.44 -8.21 -7.07
CA VAL A 21 6.30 -7.36 -7.30
C VAL A 21 5.49 -7.30 -6.01
N ILE A 22 5.38 -6.10 -5.45
CA ILE A 22 4.74 -5.90 -4.15
C ILE A 22 3.52 -5.01 -4.33
N ASP A 23 2.36 -5.49 -3.84
CA ASP A 23 1.14 -4.73 -3.80
C ASP A 23 1.00 -4.11 -2.40
N ALA A 24 1.15 -2.79 -2.32
CA ALA A 24 1.10 -2.05 -1.07
C ALA A 24 -0.31 -1.61 -0.68
N ARG A 25 -1.31 -1.99 -1.47
CA ARG A 25 -2.72 -1.68 -1.17
C ARG A 25 -3.23 -2.59 -0.06
N SER A 26 -4.46 -2.29 0.44
CA SER A 26 -5.08 -3.11 1.47
C SER A 26 -5.36 -4.55 0.98
N GLU A 27 -5.60 -5.45 1.92
CA GLU A 27 -5.84 -6.85 1.64
C GLU A 27 -7.05 -7.05 0.72
N SER A 28 -8.14 -6.29 0.94
CA SER A 28 -9.35 -6.42 0.13
C SER A 28 -9.12 -5.97 -1.31
N GLU A 29 -8.35 -4.90 -1.51
CA GLU A 29 -8.01 -4.43 -2.85
C GLU A 29 -7.14 -5.45 -3.58
N HIS A 30 -6.17 -6.04 -2.88
CA HIS A 30 -5.31 -7.09 -3.45
C HIS A 30 -6.11 -8.34 -3.83
N ALA A 31 -7.06 -8.73 -2.99
CA ALA A 31 -7.90 -9.89 -3.26
C ALA A 31 -8.81 -9.67 -4.47
N GLU A 32 -9.25 -8.44 -4.68
CA GLU A 32 -10.16 -8.10 -5.77
C GLU A 32 -9.45 -8.07 -7.12
N ASP A 33 -8.25 -7.48 -7.17
CA ASP A 33 -7.51 -7.36 -8.42
C ASP A 33 -6.04 -7.04 -8.11
N ARG A 34 -5.11 -7.75 -8.77
CA ARG A 34 -3.67 -7.56 -8.57
C ARG A 34 -2.87 -7.99 -9.79
N LEU A 35 -1.64 -7.49 -9.85
CA LEU A 35 -0.69 -7.95 -10.87
C LEU A 35 -0.32 -9.42 -10.61
N PRO A 36 -0.13 -10.23 -11.65
CA PRO A 36 0.27 -11.63 -11.48
C PRO A 36 1.54 -11.78 -10.63
N GLY A 37 1.47 -12.66 -9.63
CA GLY A 37 2.59 -12.93 -8.75
C GLY A 37 2.86 -11.87 -7.70
N ALA A 38 2.04 -10.82 -7.61
CA ALA A 38 2.24 -9.78 -6.61
C ALA A 38 2.01 -10.31 -5.19
N VAL A 39 2.91 -9.93 -4.29
CA VAL A 39 2.78 -10.20 -2.86
C VAL A 39 2.12 -9.01 -2.19
N ASN A 40 1.16 -9.25 -1.31
CA ASN A 40 0.47 -8.19 -0.61
C ASN A 40 1.23 -7.80 0.66
N TRP A 41 1.82 -6.60 0.64
CA TRP A 41 2.43 -5.96 1.80
C TRP A 41 1.69 -4.65 2.05
N PRO A 42 0.51 -4.68 2.68
CA PRO A 42 -0.29 -3.48 2.80
C PRO A 42 0.41 -2.40 3.62
N SER A 43 0.41 -1.18 3.09
CA SER A 43 0.87 -0.02 3.87
C SER A 43 -0.11 0.29 4.99
N LEU A 44 -1.40 0.10 4.74
CA LEU A 44 -2.46 0.12 5.76
C LEU A 44 -3.33 -1.09 5.55
N THR A 45 -3.66 -1.81 6.63
CA THR A 45 -4.63 -2.90 6.58
C THR A 45 -6.04 -2.32 6.37
N ASP A 46 -6.99 -3.17 5.99
CA ASP A 46 -8.39 -2.75 5.84
C ASP A 46 -8.92 -2.13 7.13
N GLU A 47 -8.61 -2.73 8.27
CA GLU A 47 -9.04 -2.24 9.58
C GLU A 47 -8.42 -0.86 9.87
N GLN A 48 -7.12 -0.70 9.60
CA GLN A 48 -6.43 0.57 9.81
C GLN A 48 -6.98 1.67 8.90
N ARG A 49 -7.28 1.34 7.64
CA ARG A 49 -7.89 2.31 6.72
C ARG A 49 -9.25 2.77 7.22
N ARG A 50 -10.04 1.88 7.79
CA ARG A 50 -11.33 2.23 8.37
C ARG A 50 -11.15 3.14 9.57
N GLN A 51 -10.21 2.84 10.46
CA GLN A 51 -9.90 3.68 11.62
C GLN A 51 -9.45 5.06 11.22
N VAL A 52 -8.54 5.15 10.26
CA VAL A 52 -8.04 6.44 9.75
C VAL A 52 -9.16 7.23 9.09
N GLY A 53 -10.02 6.57 8.31
CA GLY A 53 -11.16 7.21 7.68
C GLY A 53 -12.15 7.77 8.69
N THR A 54 -12.43 7.03 9.76
CA THR A 54 -13.28 7.50 10.86
C THR A 54 -12.67 8.72 11.54
N GLU A 55 -11.38 8.68 11.83
CA GLU A 55 -10.68 9.80 12.45
C GLU A 55 -10.69 11.04 11.54
N TYR A 56 -10.58 10.83 10.23
CA TYR A 56 -10.63 11.93 9.25
C TYR A 56 -11.95 12.68 9.31
N THR A 57 -13.08 11.97 9.43
CA THR A 57 -14.41 12.58 9.45
C THR A 57 -14.83 13.05 10.83
N GLN A 58 -14.42 12.37 11.91
CA GLN A 58 -14.94 12.63 13.25
C GLN A 58 -14.00 13.41 14.15
N VAL A 59 -12.71 13.45 13.83
CA VAL A 59 -11.73 14.22 14.60
C VAL A 59 -11.18 15.35 13.74
N SER A 60 -10.24 15.06 12.86
CA SER A 60 -9.73 16.04 11.92
C SER A 60 -8.96 15.36 10.79
N PRO A 61 -8.91 15.97 9.59
CA PRO A 61 -8.06 15.48 8.51
C PRO A 61 -6.58 15.49 8.89
N PHE A 62 -6.13 16.45 9.66
CA PHE A 62 -4.72 16.52 10.10
C PHE A 62 -4.36 15.32 10.99
N ALA A 63 -5.20 15.04 12.00
CA ALA A 63 -4.98 13.92 12.91
C ALA A 63 -4.97 12.58 12.16
N ALA A 64 -5.89 12.41 11.21
CA ALA A 64 -5.98 11.20 10.40
C ALA A 64 -4.74 11.02 9.53
N ARG A 65 -4.25 12.06 8.88
CA ARG A 65 -3.04 11.99 8.06
C ARG A 65 -1.82 11.63 8.90
N LYS A 66 -1.71 12.20 10.08
CA LYS A 66 -0.61 11.92 10.99
C LYS A 66 -0.62 10.47 11.44
N ARG A 67 -1.78 9.96 11.85
CA ARG A 67 -1.93 8.56 12.26
C ARG A 67 -1.67 7.61 11.09
N GLY A 68 -2.25 7.91 9.93
CA GLY A 68 -2.08 7.09 8.74
C GLY A 68 -0.63 6.98 8.32
N ALA A 69 0.10 8.09 8.34
CA ALA A 69 1.52 8.09 8.01
C ALA A 69 2.34 7.25 8.98
N ALA A 70 2.05 7.34 10.28
CA ALA A 70 2.76 6.57 11.31
C ALA A 70 2.48 5.06 11.16
N LEU A 71 1.22 4.69 10.93
CA LEU A 71 0.84 3.29 10.72
C LEU A 71 1.49 2.72 9.45
N ALA A 72 1.46 3.47 8.35
CA ALA A 72 2.07 3.04 7.10
C ALA A 72 3.57 2.83 7.27
N ALA A 73 4.26 3.75 7.94
CA ALA A 73 5.69 3.62 8.18
C ALA A 73 6.03 2.37 8.99
N ARG A 74 5.25 2.07 10.04
CA ARG A 74 5.44 0.86 10.84
C ARG A 74 5.22 -0.41 10.02
N ASN A 75 4.15 -0.43 9.23
CA ASN A 75 3.81 -1.60 8.44
C ASN A 75 4.86 -1.85 7.36
N ILE A 76 5.33 -0.81 6.69
CA ILE A 76 6.38 -0.94 5.68
C ILE A 76 7.67 -1.46 6.32
N ALA A 77 8.06 -0.92 7.47
CA ALA A 77 9.24 -1.37 8.19
C ALA A 77 9.12 -2.86 8.55
N ALA A 78 7.95 -3.29 9.03
CA ALA A 78 7.72 -4.68 9.40
C ALA A 78 7.82 -5.62 8.19
N HIS A 79 7.29 -5.21 7.04
CA HIS A 79 7.39 -6.01 5.81
C HIS A 79 8.83 -6.17 5.32
N LEU A 80 9.66 -5.16 5.54
CA LEU A 80 11.05 -5.17 5.09
C LEU A 80 11.99 -5.95 6.03
N GLU A 81 11.55 -6.25 7.22
CA GLU A 81 12.31 -7.06 8.16
C GLU A 81 12.13 -8.55 7.87
#